data_998bb5e38e870a6917852c69eeb406ab
#
_entry.id   998bb5e38e870a6917852c69eeb406ab
#
_cell.length_a   1.000
_cell.length_b   1.000
_cell.length_c   1.000
_cell.angle_alpha   90.00
_cell.angle_beta   90.00
_cell.angle_gamma   90.00
#
_symmetry.space_group_name_H-M   'P 1'
#
loop_
_entity.id
_entity.type
_entity.pdbx_description
1 polymer ?
#
loop_
_entity_poly.entity_id
_entity_poly.type
_entity_poly.pdbx_seq_one_letter_code
_entity_poly.pdbx_strand_id
1 'polypeptide(L)'
;MSLLSREQFVAVLGASGVGLGQRQGSATRWLGSVGYIDEGFQAWAVALDTLDRLLAEHAVARAELTVVVSGHFSRYCLVPWSDQISSPAELLGFAQLCFEDLYGAPTQPWSLVLSAEPAGYDRIATALPQDLLDRLRALVSARGLRLRSVQPYLMAAFNHFDKSLDAGDFLFVVAEPVRSVLLLAREGRWASVRSVGSSDSDAALTALIGRENQLQASTSERPLTVYLHAPARIDSHPDVPGVHLRTLEEDRTAVRDCLYVMSRAVA
;
A
#
# COMPACT_ATOMS: atom_id res chain seq x y z
N MET A 1 -16.10 -32.92 11.92
CA MET A 1 -16.77 -32.03 10.92
C MET A 1 -16.35 -30.63 11.25
N SER A 2 -15.47 -30.07 10.42
CA SER A 2 -14.87 -28.74 10.62
C SER A 2 -15.96 -27.67 10.58
N LEU A 3 -16.02 -26.85 11.63
CA LEU A 3 -16.84 -25.63 11.67
C LEU A 3 -16.55 -24.82 10.41
N LEU A 4 -17.58 -24.51 9.65
CA LEU A 4 -17.63 -23.78 8.40
C LEU A 4 -16.63 -22.60 8.40
N SER A 5 -15.44 -22.83 7.86
CA SER A 5 -14.51 -21.76 7.52
C SER A 5 -15.25 -20.90 6.46
N ARG A 6 -15.51 -19.63 6.78
CA ARG A 6 -16.12 -18.71 5.82
C ARG A 6 -15.21 -18.58 4.62
N GLU A 7 -15.78 -18.52 3.45
CA GLU A 7 -15.01 -18.20 2.25
C GLU A 7 -14.39 -16.81 2.40
N GLN A 8 -13.17 -16.68 1.96
CA GLN A 8 -12.39 -15.45 2.09
C GLN A 8 -11.98 -14.97 0.69
N PHE A 9 -12.26 -13.71 0.42
CA PHE A 9 -11.86 -13.04 -0.81
C PHE A 9 -10.84 -11.94 -0.51
N VAL A 10 -9.98 -11.71 -1.49
CA VAL A 10 -9.07 -10.56 -1.53
C VAL A 10 -9.39 -9.76 -2.77
N ALA A 11 -9.77 -8.50 -2.60
CA ALA A 11 -9.89 -7.56 -3.69
C ALA A 11 -8.72 -6.58 -3.70
N VAL A 12 -8.30 -6.16 -4.89
CA VAL A 12 -7.28 -5.14 -5.08
C VAL A 12 -7.87 -3.99 -5.87
N LEU A 13 -7.85 -2.79 -5.28
CA LEU A 13 -8.19 -1.54 -5.95
C LEU A 13 -6.90 -0.91 -6.48
N GLY A 14 -6.56 -1.19 -7.72
CA GLY A 14 -5.39 -0.62 -8.41
C GLY A 14 -5.69 0.73 -9.05
N ALA A 15 -4.66 1.40 -9.58
CA ALA A 15 -4.80 2.71 -10.23
C ALA A 15 -5.65 2.68 -11.52
N SER A 16 -5.65 1.55 -12.24
CA SER A 16 -6.33 1.40 -13.54
C SER A 16 -7.06 0.07 -13.69
N GLY A 17 -7.33 -0.62 -12.59
CA GLY A 17 -8.03 -1.90 -12.61
C GLY A 17 -8.36 -2.40 -11.22
N VAL A 18 -9.29 -3.35 -11.15
CA VAL A 18 -9.70 -4.06 -9.93
C VAL A 18 -9.50 -5.54 -10.14
N GLY A 19 -8.91 -6.21 -9.16
CA GLY A 19 -8.71 -7.64 -9.16
C GLY A 19 -9.42 -8.33 -8.01
N LEU A 20 -9.78 -9.60 -8.19
CA LEU A 20 -10.41 -10.43 -7.19
C LEU A 20 -9.77 -11.81 -7.12
N GLY A 21 -9.47 -12.26 -5.92
CA GLY A 21 -9.00 -13.60 -5.63
C GLY A 21 -9.77 -14.24 -4.49
N GLN A 22 -9.87 -15.56 -4.50
CA GLN A 22 -10.44 -16.37 -3.43
C GLN A 22 -9.30 -17.06 -2.67
N ARG A 23 -9.26 -16.90 -1.35
CA ARG A 23 -8.27 -17.57 -0.52
C ARG A 23 -8.61 -19.03 -0.31
N GLN A 24 -7.60 -19.88 -0.46
CA GLN A 24 -7.68 -21.33 -0.23
C GLN A 24 -6.47 -21.74 0.64
N GLY A 25 -6.64 -21.66 1.96
CA GLY A 25 -5.53 -21.82 2.90
C GLY A 25 -4.49 -20.70 2.75
N SER A 26 -3.24 -21.07 2.46
CA SER A 26 -2.13 -20.14 2.18
C SER A 26 -2.07 -19.67 0.72
N ALA A 27 -2.85 -20.26 -0.18
CA ALA A 27 -2.86 -19.90 -1.60
C ALA A 27 -4.04 -18.96 -1.92
N THR A 28 -3.87 -18.17 -2.97
CA THR A 28 -4.95 -17.35 -3.55
C THR A 28 -5.26 -17.87 -4.95
N ARG A 29 -6.47 -18.37 -5.13
CA ARG A 29 -7.00 -18.67 -6.46
C ARG A 29 -7.44 -17.36 -7.09
N TRP A 30 -6.74 -16.92 -8.14
CA TRP A 30 -7.11 -15.73 -8.88
C TRP A 30 -8.38 -15.94 -9.68
N LEU A 31 -9.35 -15.05 -9.52
CA LEU A 31 -10.63 -15.10 -10.24
C LEU A 31 -10.61 -14.19 -11.47
N GLY A 32 -9.76 -13.16 -11.44
CA GLY A 32 -9.54 -12.27 -12.57
C GLY A 32 -9.37 -10.82 -12.17
N SER A 33 -9.11 -10.00 -13.18
CA SER A 33 -9.01 -8.55 -13.06
C SER A 33 -9.78 -7.87 -14.18
N VAL A 34 -10.28 -6.67 -13.92
CA VAL A 34 -10.99 -5.83 -14.88
C VAL A 34 -10.33 -4.46 -14.88
N GLY A 35 -9.82 -4.06 -16.04
CA GLY A 35 -9.30 -2.71 -16.25
C GLY A 35 -10.41 -1.68 -16.30
N TYR A 36 -10.10 -0.44 -15.92
CA TYR A 36 -10.96 0.72 -16.11
C TYR A 36 -10.14 1.94 -16.51
N ILE A 37 -10.80 2.88 -17.17
CA ILE A 37 -10.22 4.18 -17.50
C ILE A 37 -10.89 5.19 -16.57
N ASP A 38 -10.06 5.96 -15.88
CA ASP A 38 -10.55 7.10 -15.09
C ASP A 38 -10.30 8.39 -15.85
N GLU A 39 -11.37 9.11 -16.10
CA GLU A 39 -11.33 10.44 -16.76
C GLU A 39 -11.59 11.59 -15.77
N GLY A 40 -11.58 11.33 -14.45
CA GLY A 40 -12.05 12.31 -13.49
C GLY A 40 -11.44 12.32 -12.09
N PHE A 41 -11.97 13.21 -11.25
CA PHE A 41 -11.50 13.48 -9.90
C PHE A 41 -11.73 12.36 -8.87
N GLN A 42 -12.48 11.31 -9.20
CA GLN A 42 -12.86 10.23 -8.28
C GLN A 42 -12.61 8.83 -8.87
N ALA A 43 -11.38 8.56 -9.28
CA ALA A 43 -10.95 7.26 -9.79
C ALA A 43 -11.39 6.07 -8.92
N TRP A 44 -11.42 6.26 -7.61
CA TRP A 44 -11.86 5.24 -6.68
C TRP A 44 -13.36 4.89 -6.81
N ALA A 45 -14.21 5.80 -7.33
CA ALA A 45 -15.62 5.50 -7.57
C ALA A 45 -15.78 4.45 -8.67
N VAL A 46 -15.06 4.62 -9.78
CA VAL A 46 -15.03 3.65 -10.90
C VAL A 46 -14.47 2.30 -10.42
N ALA A 47 -13.45 2.33 -9.57
CA ALA A 47 -12.89 1.13 -8.97
C ALA A 47 -13.94 0.38 -8.13
N LEU A 48 -14.73 1.07 -7.31
CA LEU A 48 -15.78 0.46 -6.50
C LEU A 48 -16.94 -0.11 -7.34
N ASP A 49 -17.35 0.58 -8.40
CA ASP A 49 -18.37 0.09 -9.32
C ASP A 49 -17.88 -1.17 -10.08
N THR A 50 -16.58 -1.22 -10.39
CA THR A 50 -15.95 -2.40 -10.99
C THR A 50 -15.83 -3.55 -9.99
N LEU A 51 -15.47 -3.26 -8.73
CA LEU A 51 -15.48 -4.25 -7.66
C LEU A 51 -16.87 -4.84 -7.43
N ASP A 52 -17.91 -4.01 -7.45
CA ASP A 52 -19.30 -4.47 -7.28
C ASP A 52 -19.68 -5.51 -8.33
N ARG A 53 -19.32 -5.29 -9.59
CA ARG A 53 -19.55 -6.25 -10.68
C ARG A 53 -18.81 -7.56 -10.45
N LEU A 54 -17.51 -7.51 -10.13
CA LEU A 54 -16.72 -8.72 -9.86
C LEU A 54 -17.27 -9.51 -8.67
N LEU A 55 -17.69 -8.84 -7.61
CA LEU A 55 -18.30 -9.51 -6.45
C LEU A 55 -19.67 -10.13 -6.80
N ALA A 56 -20.43 -9.51 -7.69
CA ALA A 56 -21.70 -10.07 -8.16
C ALA A 56 -21.54 -11.41 -8.88
N GLU A 57 -20.43 -11.56 -9.61
CA GLU A 57 -20.15 -12.76 -10.42
C GLU A 57 -19.55 -13.91 -9.58
N HIS A 58 -18.81 -13.59 -8.53
CA HIS A 58 -17.94 -14.57 -7.86
C HIS A 58 -18.19 -14.75 -6.37
N ALA A 59 -18.67 -13.72 -5.67
CA ALA A 59 -18.76 -13.79 -4.22
C ALA A 59 -20.07 -14.44 -3.74
N VAL A 60 -19.95 -15.23 -2.68
CA VAL A 60 -21.08 -15.84 -1.98
C VAL A 60 -21.42 -15.06 -0.72
N ALA A 61 -22.70 -15.03 -0.36
CA ALA A 61 -23.15 -14.37 0.86
C ALA A 61 -22.45 -14.93 2.11
N ARG A 62 -22.20 -14.07 3.10
CA ARG A 62 -21.51 -14.35 4.37
C ARG A 62 -20.00 -14.61 4.24
N ALA A 63 -19.41 -14.48 3.05
CA ALA A 63 -17.96 -14.51 2.88
C ALA A 63 -17.30 -13.28 3.51
N GLU A 64 -15.99 -13.38 3.77
CA GLU A 64 -15.17 -12.29 4.26
C GLU A 64 -14.39 -11.67 3.11
N LEU A 65 -14.25 -10.33 3.10
CA LEU A 65 -13.51 -9.59 2.10
C LEU A 65 -12.38 -8.80 2.76
N THR A 66 -11.15 -9.01 2.30
CA THR A 66 -9.99 -8.13 2.54
C THR A 66 -9.78 -7.28 1.29
N VAL A 67 -9.55 -5.98 1.46
CA VAL A 67 -9.32 -5.06 0.35
C VAL A 67 -7.94 -4.46 0.46
N VAL A 68 -7.14 -4.60 -0.59
CA VAL A 68 -5.85 -3.92 -0.77
C VAL A 68 -6.08 -2.68 -1.63
N VAL A 69 -5.59 -1.54 -1.16
CA VAL A 69 -5.77 -0.24 -1.83
C VAL A 69 -4.43 0.27 -2.32
N SER A 70 -4.33 0.54 -3.62
CA SER A 70 -3.15 1.10 -4.28
C SER A 70 -2.68 2.41 -3.62
N GLY A 71 -1.37 2.66 -3.67
CA GLY A 71 -0.77 3.93 -3.31
C GLY A 71 -1.35 5.12 -4.11
N HIS A 72 -2.03 4.86 -5.22
CA HIS A 72 -2.74 5.87 -6.00
C HIS A 72 -3.88 6.53 -5.19
N PHE A 73 -4.60 5.76 -4.38
CA PHE A 73 -5.70 6.24 -3.54
C PHE A 73 -5.29 6.56 -2.11
N SER A 74 -4.06 6.20 -1.72
CA SER A 74 -3.55 6.39 -0.36
C SER A 74 -2.65 7.62 -0.29
N ARG A 75 -2.60 8.25 0.88
CA ARG A 75 -1.62 9.29 1.23
C ARG A 75 -0.88 8.86 2.48
N TYR A 76 0.36 9.29 2.61
CA TYR A 76 1.24 8.90 3.72
C TYR A 76 1.92 10.14 4.30
N CYS A 77 2.10 10.15 5.60
CA CYS A 77 2.82 11.18 6.32
C CYS A 77 3.61 10.56 7.46
N LEU A 78 4.80 11.07 7.73
CA LEU A 78 5.51 10.79 8.98
C LEU A 78 5.02 11.78 10.03
N VAL A 79 4.50 11.26 11.13
CA VAL A 79 4.02 12.05 12.27
C VAL A 79 5.10 12.01 13.34
N PRO A 80 5.76 13.14 13.63
CA PRO A 80 6.83 13.20 14.62
C PRO A 80 6.33 12.85 16.02
N TRP A 81 7.20 12.24 16.82
CA TRP A 81 6.92 12.04 18.22
C TRP A 81 6.88 13.38 18.98
N SER A 82 5.95 13.49 19.90
CA SER A 82 5.90 14.60 20.85
C SER A 82 5.46 14.10 22.22
N ASP A 83 6.20 14.46 23.25
CA ASP A 83 5.88 14.20 24.66
C ASP A 83 4.69 15.03 25.19
N GLN A 84 4.30 16.07 24.44
CA GLN A 84 3.15 16.91 24.74
C GLN A 84 1.81 16.26 24.37
N ILE A 85 1.84 15.24 23.52
CA ILE A 85 0.63 14.51 23.09
C ILE A 85 0.33 13.41 24.11
N SER A 86 -0.77 13.54 24.82
CA SER A 86 -1.12 12.68 25.95
C SER A 86 -2.26 11.70 25.65
N SER A 87 -3.01 11.90 24.57
CA SER A 87 -4.17 11.09 24.24
C SER A 87 -4.22 10.66 22.76
N PRO A 88 -4.89 9.54 22.45
CA PRO A 88 -5.10 9.12 21.06
C PRO A 88 -5.85 10.17 20.21
N ALA A 89 -6.74 10.95 20.81
CA ALA A 89 -7.48 12.00 20.10
C ALA A 89 -6.57 13.18 19.72
N GLU A 90 -5.68 13.60 20.62
CA GLU A 90 -4.66 14.62 20.33
C GLU A 90 -3.69 14.13 19.25
N LEU A 91 -3.25 12.87 19.33
CA LEU A 91 -2.37 12.28 18.31
C LEU A 91 -3.04 12.28 16.94
N LEU A 92 -4.32 11.94 16.85
CA LEU A 92 -5.06 11.98 15.59
C LEU A 92 -5.20 13.40 15.06
N GLY A 93 -5.51 14.38 15.94
CA GLY A 93 -5.57 15.79 15.57
C GLY A 93 -4.21 16.32 15.08
N PHE A 94 -3.12 15.94 15.74
CA PHE A 94 -1.77 16.31 15.29
C PHE A 94 -1.41 15.67 13.93
N ALA A 95 -1.76 14.39 13.73
CA ALA A 95 -1.59 13.76 12.45
C ALA A 95 -2.37 14.46 11.32
N GLN A 96 -3.59 14.94 11.58
CA GLN A 96 -4.36 15.75 10.63
C GLN A 96 -3.62 17.01 10.23
N LEU A 97 -3.04 17.75 11.20
CA LEU A 97 -2.23 18.93 10.90
C LEU A 97 -1.00 18.59 10.05
N CYS A 98 -0.30 17.50 10.34
CA CYS A 98 0.82 17.03 9.51
C CYS A 98 0.39 16.73 8.06
N PHE A 99 -0.81 16.16 7.87
CA PHE A 99 -1.35 15.95 6.51
C PHE A 99 -1.72 17.26 5.83
N GLU A 100 -2.30 18.23 6.54
CA GLU A 100 -2.64 19.54 6.00
C GLU A 100 -1.40 20.33 5.57
N ASP A 101 -0.33 20.25 6.35
CA ASP A 101 0.96 20.88 6.00
C ASP A 101 1.57 20.26 4.74
N LEU A 102 1.43 18.95 4.56
CA LEU A 102 2.05 18.23 3.43
C LEU A 102 1.21 18.28 2.15
N TYR A 103 -0.12 18.21 2.26
CA TYR A 103 -1.03 18.06 1.12
C TYR A 103 -1.99 19.23 0.93
N GLY A 104 -1.96 20.21 1.83
CA GLY A 104 -2.96 21.28 1.92
C GLY A 104 -4.25 20.83 2.60
N ALA A 105 -5.12 21.80 2.93
CA ALA A 105 -6.41 21.52 3.53
C ALA A 105 -7.25 20.62 2.61
N PRO A 106 -7.74 19.48 3.07
CA PRO A 106 -8.48 18.55 2.22
C PRO A 106 -9.85 19.13 1.87
N THR A 107 -10.24 18.97 0.61
CA THR A 107 -11.59 19.32 0.14
C THR A 107 -12.64 18.29 0.56
N GLN A 108 -12.21 17.11 1.01
CA GLN A 108 -13.03 15.99 1.50
C GLN A 108 -12.36 15.38 2.72
N PRO A 109 -13.13 14.84 3.68
CA PRO A 109 -12.57 14.23 4.88
C PRO A 109 -11.75 12.98 4.55
N TRP A 110 -10.67 12.80 5.33
CA TRP A 110 -9.78 11.67 5.27
C TRP A 110 -9.92 10.81 6.51
N SER A 111 -9.93 9.50 6.33
CA SER A 111 -9.79 8.54 7.43
C SER A 111 -8.31 8.23 7.62
N LEU A 112 -7.79 8.53 8.81
CA LEU A 112 -6.39 8.35 9.15
C LEU A 112 -6.20 7.15 10.08
N VAL A 113 -5.11 6.41 9.84
CA VAL A 113 -4.62 5.35 10.73
C VAL A 113 -3.12 5.54 10.90
N LEU A 114 -2.65 5.42 12.15
CA LEU A 114 -1.23 5.53 12.49
C LEU A 114 -0.65 4.16 12.82
N SER A 115 0.64 3.97 12.53
CA SER A 115 1.38 2.79 12.98
C SER A 115 1.49 2.76 14.51
N ALA A 116 1.54 1.55 15.05
CA ALA A 116 1.68 1.32 16.50
C ALA A 116 3.17 1.32 16.86
N GLU A 117 3.75 2.50 17.07
CA GLU A 117 5.14 2.65 17.47
C GLU A 117 5.27 2.90 18.99
N PRO A 118 6.40 2.50 19.59
CA PRO A 118 6.71 2.83 20.98
C PRO A 118 6.79 4.34 21.21
N ALA A 119 6.73 4.76 22.48
CA ALA A 119 7.00 6.13 22.88
C ALA A 119 8.41 6.57 22.45
N GLY A 120 8.55 7.79 21.95
CA GLY A 120 9.82 8.33 21.44
C GLY A 120 10.09 8.00 19.96
N TYR A 121 9.15 7.34 19.27
CA TYR A 121 9.30 6.98 17.86
C TYR A 121 8.27 7.71 17.01
N ASP A 122 8.73 8.21 15.87
CA ASP A 122 7.83 8.77 14.85
C ASP A 122 6.93 7.69 14.27
N ARG A 123 5.73 8.07 13.81
CA ARG A 123 4.72 7.15 13.32
C ARG A 123 4.43 7.38 11.86
N ILE A 124 4.24 6.30 11.11
CA ILE A 124 3.67 6.41 9.77
C ILE A 124 2.17 6.55 9.92
N ALA A 125 1.62 7.61 9.36
CA ALA A 125 0.19 7.78 9.20
C ALA A 125 -0.19 7.53 7.74
N THR A 126 -1.29 6.83 7.54
CA THR A 126 -1.91 6.61 6.23
C THR A 126 -3.30 7.20 6.22
N ALA A 127 -3.63 7.88 5.14
CA ALA A 127 -4.95 8.46 4.91
C ALA A 127 -5.60 7.90 3.65
N LEU A 128 -6.90 7.57 3.77
CA LEU A 128 -7.78 7.19 2.66
C LEU A 128 -8.97 8.17 2.62
N PRO A 129 -9.53 8.48 1.44
CA PRO A 129 -10.76 9.25 1.37
C PRO A 129 -11.88 8.60 2.19
N GLN A 130 -12.53 9.34 3.08
CA GLN A 130 -13.60 8.81 3.91
C GLN A 130 -14.76 8.27 3.05
N ASP A 131 -15.10 8.98 1.98
CA ASP A 131 -16.17 8.56 1.05
C ASP A 131 -15.86 7.22 0.37
N LEU A 132 -14.58 6.95 0.03
CA LEU A 132 -14.17 5.64 -0.49
C LEU A 132 -14.50 4.54 0.53
N LEU A 133 -14.13 4.74 1.79
CA LEU A 133 -14.36 3.74 2.84
C LEU A 133 -15.84 3.53 3.12
N ASP A 134 -16.62 4.59 3.13
CA ASP A 134 -18.05 4.52 3.44
C ASP A 134 -18.83 3.85 2.30
N ARG A 135 -18.50 4.17 1.04
CA ARG A 135 -19.09 3.48 -0.12
C ARG A 135 -18.65 2.02 -0.18
N LEU A 136 -17.38 1.71 0.12
CA LEU A 136 -16.91 0.32 0.19
C LEU A 136 -17.65 -0.47 1.26
N ARG A 137 -17.86 0.08 2.46
CA ARG A 137 -18.63 -0.55 3.53
C ARG A 137 -20.08 -0.80 3.11
N ALA A 138 -20.72 0.18 2.49
CA ALA A 138 -22.09 0.07 1.99
C ALA A 138 -22.19 -1.03 0.91
N LEU A 139 -21.27 -1.06 -0.06
CA LEU A 139 -21.20 -2.07 -1.11
C LEU A 139 -21.09 -3.48 -0.53
N VAL A 140 -20.12 -3.69 0.36
CA VAL A 140 -19.84 -5.00 0.99
C VAL A 140 -21.07 -5.48 1.80
N SER A 141 -21.69 -4.56 2.54
CA SER A 141 -22.91 -4.84 3.31
C SER A 141 -24.09 -5.20 2.41
N ALA A 142 -24.30 -4.47 1.31
CA ALA A 142 -25.37 -4.73 0.35
C ALA A 142 -25.23 -6.11 -0.32
N ARG A 143 -24.01 -6.61 -0.47
CA ARG A 143 -23.72 -7.97 -0.97
C ARG A 143 -23.80 -9.07 0.10
N GLY A 144 -24.15 -8.71 1.35
CA GLY A 144 -24.18 -9.66 2.46
C GLY A 144 -22.81 -10.22 2.84
N LEU A 145 -21.72 -9.51 2.49
CA LEU A 145 -20.36 -9.86 2.82
C LEU A 145 -19.92 -9.17 4.13
N ARG A 146 -18.83 -9.64 4.70
CA ARG A 146 -18.18 -9.00 5.84
C ARG A 146 -16.86 -8.36 5.41
N LEU A 147 -16.73 -7.06 5.53
CA LEU A 147 -15.45 -6.39 5.36
C LEU A 147 -14.52 -6.73 6.53
N ARG A 148 -13.44 -7.47 6.26
CA ARG A 148 -12.46 -7.89 7.26
C ARG A 148 -11.43 -6.80 7.52
N SER A 149 -10.84 -6.27 6.45
CA SER A 149 -9.85 -5.20 6.53
C SER A 149 -9.74 -4.43 5.22
N VAL A 150 -9.27 -3.19 5.31
CA VAL A 150 -8.82 -2.38 4.18
C VAL A 150 -7.36 -2.03 4.45
N GLN A 151 -6.48 -2.41 3.55
CA GLN A 151 -5.03 -2.28 3.75
C GLN A 151 -4.41 -1.46 2.62
N PRO A 152 -3.77 -0.32 2.92
CA PRO A 152 -2.93 0.39 1.97
C PRO A 152 -1.78 -0.51 1.51
N TYR A 153 -1.53 -0.53 0.20
CA TYR A 153 -0.61 -1.50 -0.38
C TYR A 153 0.83 -1.38 0.14
N LEU A 154 1.33 -0.17 0.40
CA LEU A 154 2.65 0.01 1.01
C LEU A 154 2.79 -0.82 2.28
N MET A 155 1.81 -0.72 3.20
CA MET A 155 1.88 -1.39 4.50
C MET A 155 1.65 -2.90 4.37
N ALA A 156 0.77 -3.31 3.46
CA ALA A 156 0.58 -4.72 3.16
C ALA A 156 1.86 -5.36 2.61
N ALA A 157 2.50 -4.74 1.64
CA ALA A 157 3.77 -5.19 1.06
C ALA A 157 4.90 -5.17 2.09
N PHE A 158 5.02 -4.09 2.88
CA PHE A 158 6.02 -4.00 3.94
C PHE A 158 5.89 -5.17 4.93
N ASN A 159 4.70 -5.41 5.46
CA ASN A 159 4.44 -6.50 6.40
C ASN A 159 4.69 -7.89 5.77
N HIS A 160 4.42 -8.04 4.48
CA HIS A 160 4.67 -9.29 3.76
C HIS A 160 6.17 -9.61 3.66
N PHE A 161 6.98 -8.59 3.38
CA PHE A 161 8.43 -8.73 3.21
C PHE A 161 9.24 -8.46 4.48
N ASP A 162 8.62 -8.13 5.60
CA ASP A 162 9.28 -7.73 6.86
C ASP A 162 10.46 -8.64 7.24
N LYS A 163 10.27 -9.96 7.14
CA LYS A 163 11.31 -10.96 7.46
C LYS A 163 12.48 -10.98 6.46
N SER A 164 12.33 -10.37 5.31
CA SER A 164 13.35 -10.29 4.25
C SER A 164 14.14 -8.98 4.32
N LEU A 165 13.73 -8.05 5.19
CA LEU A 165 14.37 -6.76 5.37
C LEU A 165 15.41 -6.85 6.48
N ASP A 166 16.55 -6.18 6.27
CA ASP A 166 17.56 -6.04 7.31
C ASP A 166 17.07 -5.07 8.39
N ALA A 167 17.44 -5.32 9.64
CA ALA A 167 17.20 -4.36 10.70
C ALA A 167 18.18 -3.19 10.56
N GLY A 168 17.70 -1.96 10.58
CA GLY A 168 18.55 -0.76 10.57
C GLY A 168 18.21 0.21 9.45
N ASP A 169 19.23 0.52 8.63
CA ASP A 169 19.14 1.54 7.58
C ASP A 169 18.72 0.91 6.25
N PHE A 170 17.56 1.24 5.75
CA PHE A 170 17.13 0.81 4.42
C PHE A 170 16.09 1.77 3.80
N LEU A 171 16.00 1.71 2.48
CA LEU A 171 14.91 2.29 1.71
C LEU A 171 14.04 1.17 1.13
N PHE A 172 12.79 1.10 1.54
CA PHE A 172 11.80 0.19 0.96
C PHE A 172 10.99 0.93 -0.10
N VAL A 173 11.00 0.43 -1.32
CA VAL A 173 10.33 1.04 -2.48
C VAL A 173 9.26 0.10 -3.01
N VAL A 174 8.02 0.57 -3.01
CA VAL A 174 6.91 -0.08 -3.72
C VAL A 174 6.64 0.71 -4.98
N ALA A 175 6.91 0.09 -6.14
CA ALA A 175 6.77 0.73 -7.45
C ALA A 175 5.57 0.16 -8.21
N GLU A 176 4.42 0.82 -8.09
CA GLU A 176 3.24 0.56 -8.92
C GLU A 176 3.39 1.28 -10.29
N PRO A 177 2.65 0.87 -11.35
CA PRO A 177 2.86 1.39 -12.71
C PRO A 177 2.84 2.92 -12.86
N VAL A 178 2.05 3.62 -12.03
CA VAL A 178 1.90 5.09 -12.12
C VAL A 178 2.30 5.83 -10.84
N ARG A 179 2.74 5.09 -9.82
CA ARG A 179 3.08 5.67 -8.51
C ARG A 179 4.07 4.80 -7.76
N SER A 180 5.09 5.42 -7.25
CA SER A 180 6.03 4.80 -6.33
C SER A 180 5.86 5.37 -4.92
N VAL A 181 5.97 4.51 -3.91
CA VAL A 181 6.00 4.93 -2.51
C VAL A 181 7.32 4.46 -1.90
N LEU A 182 8.02 5.41 -1.28
CA LEU A 182 9.33 5.20 -0.67
C LEU A 182 9.19 5.32 0.84
N LEU A 183 9.69 4.34 1.57
CA LEU A 183 9.71 4.29 3.02
C LEU A 183 11.15 4.12 3.49
N LEU A 184 11.69 5.14 4.15
CA LEU A 184 13.06 5.15 4.66
C LEU A 184 13.07 4.84 6.15
N ALA A 185 13.89 3.87 6.54
CA ALA A 185 14.26 3.61 7.92
C ALA A 185 15.71 4.03 8.18
N ARG A 186 15.97 4.57 9.37
CA ARG A 186 17.29 4.91 9.87
C ARG A 186 17.41 4.46 11.32
N GLU A 187 18.47 3.74 11.66
CA GLU A 187 18.69 3.22 13.01
C GLU A 187 17.48 2.47 13.59
N GLY A 188 16.77 1.74 12.71
CA GLY A 188 15.55 1.02 13.08
C GLY A 188 14.33 1.92 13.37
N ARG A 189 14.33 3.17 12.89
CA ARG A 189 13.23 4.15 13.04
C ARG A 189 12.79 4.66 11.69
N TRP A 190 11.54 5.03 11.58
CA TRP A 190 11.02 5.69 10.37
C TRP A 190 11.63 7.08 10.25
N ALA A 191 12.24 7.37 9.11
CA ALA A 191 12.87 8.65 8.82
C ALA A 191 12.11 9.46 7.77
N SER A 192 11.49 8.80 6.79
CA SER A 192 10.59 9.46 5.83
C SER A 192 9.66 8.48 5.15
N VAL A 193 8.51 9.00 4.70
CA VAL A 193 7.62 8.31 3.76
C VAL A 193 7.25 9.29 2.65
N ARG A 194 7.39 8.87 1.39
CA ARG A 194 7.12 9.71 0.22
C ARG A 194 6.32 8.94 -0.81
N SER A 195 5.31 9.59 -1.37
CA SER A 195 4.54 9.09 -2.51
C SER A 195 4.79 9.98 -3.72
N VAL A 196 5.26 9.38 -4.81
CA VAL A 196 5.67 10.09 -6.03
C VAL A 196 4.93 9.52 -7.23
N GLY A 197 4.29 10.38 -8.04
CA GLY A 197 3.80 10.01 -9.36
C GLY A 197 4.99 9.70 -10.26
N SER A 198 5.15 8.45 -10.63
CA SER A 198 6.27 7.97 -11.45
C SER A 198 5.88 6.68 -12.15
N SER A 199 6.41 6.43 -13.34
CA SER A 199 6.32 5.09 -13.92
C SER A 199 7.24 4.12 -13.17
N ASP A 200 6.97 2.83 -13.30
CA ASP A 200 7.77 1.73 -12.75
C ASP A 200 8.90 1.26 -13.69
N SER A 201 9.22 2.05 -14.74
CA SER A 201 10.32 1.73 -15.65
C SER A 201 11.68 1.82 -14.94
N ASP A 202 12.65 1.00 -15.37
CA ASP A 202 13.98 0.99 -14.76
C ASP A 202 14.63 2.39 -14.77
N ALA A 203 14.46 3.16 -15.85
CA ALA A 203 14.97 4.51 -15.94
C ALA A 203 14.34 5.46 -14.91
N ALA A 204 13.01 5.37 -14.71
CA ALA A 204 12.32 6.18 -13.72
C ALA A 204 12.71 5.77 -12.28
N LEU A 205 12.85 4.47 -12.02
CA LEU A 205 13.29 3.95 -10.73
C LEU A 205 14.74 4.31 -10.43
N THR A 206 15.64 4.22 -11.43
CA THR A 206 17.03 4.68 -11.30
C THR A 206 17.09 6.15 -10.89
N ALA A 207 16.34 7.01 -11.57
CA ALA A 207 16.31 8.44 -11.23
C ALA A 207 15.71 8.69 -9.84
N LEU A 208 14.64 7.99 -9.47
CA LEU A 208 13.95 8.15 -8.19
C LEU A 208 14.84 7.69 -7.01
N ILE A 209 15.40 6.50 -7.11
CA ILE A 209 16.27 5.92 -6.06
C ILE A 209 17.58 6.71 -5.99
N GLY A 210 18.17 7.10 -7.14
CA GLY A 210 19.37 7.91 -7.20
C GLY A 210 19.21 9.26 -6.51
N ARG A 211 18.07 9.93 -6.72
CA ARG A 211 17.74 11.17 -6.01
C ARG A 211 17.64 10.96 -4.50
N GLU A 212 16.97 9.89 -4.06
CA GLU A 212 16.85 9.60 -2.63
C GLU A 212 18.21 9.28 -2.02
N ASN A 213 19.06 8.50 -2.71
CA ASN A 213 20.43 8.23 -2.27
C ASN A 213 21.25 9.52 -2.12
N GLN A 214 21.14 10.48 -3.06
CA GLN A 214 21.83 11.77 -2.94
C GLN A 214 21.35 12.59 -1.74
N LEU A 215 20.05 12.58 -1.44
CA LEU A 215 19.53 13.26 -0.24
C LEU A 215 20.06 12.63 1.05
N GLN A 216 20.35 11.33 1.03
CA GLN A 216 20.85 10.59 2.20
C GLN A 216 22.38 10.61 2.31
N ALA A 217 23.12 10.88 1.24
CA ALA A 217 24.59 10.84 1.22
C ALA A 217 25.25 11.83 2.19
N SER A 218 24.55 12.89 2.60
CA SER A 218 25.02 13.84 3.61
C SER A 218 24.96 13.31 5.05
N THR A 219 24.23 12.21 5.29
CA THR A 219 23.95 11.69 6.63
C THR A 219 24.59 10.33 6.92
N SER A 220 25.12 9.62 5.91
CA SER A 220 25.72 8.31 6.09
C SER A 220 26.86 8.07 5.09
N GLU A 221 27.98 7.54 5.56
CA GLU A 221 29.11 7.08 4.71
C GLU A 221 28.87 5.69 4.11
N ARG A 222 27.85 4.95 4.58
CA ARG A 222 27.55 3.61 4.10
C ARG A 222 26.60 3.67 2.92
N PRO A 223 26.79 2.81 1.89
CA PRO A 223 25.83 2.67 0.79
C PRO A 223 24.43 2.35 1.32
N LEU A 224 23.43 3.02 0.76
CA LEU A 224 22.04 2.78 1.13
C LEU A 224 21.59 1.40 0.62
N THR A 225 21.06 0.56 1.49
CA THR A 225 20.36 -0.67 1.08
C THR A 225 18.97 -0.32 0.61
N VAL A 226 18.62 -0.72 -0.61
CA VAL A 226 17.33 -0.46 -1.23
C VAL A 226 16.61 -1.79 -1.49
N TYR A 227 15.44 -1.95 -0.94
CA TYR A 227 14.53 -3.06 -1.23
C TYR A 227 13.46 -2.59 -2.18
N LEU A 228 13.47 -3.11 -3.41
CA LEU A 228 12.53 -2.75 -4.46
C LEU A 228 11.50 -3.86 -4.67
N HIS A 229 10.24 -3.52 -4.50
CA HIS A 229 9.10 -4.33 -4.90
C HIS A 229 8.31 -3.64 -6.03
N ALA A 230 8.27 -4.26 -7.21
CA ALA A 230 7.62 -3.73 -8.41
C ALA A 230 6.61 -4.76 -8.96
N PRO A 231 5.35 -4.76 -8.49
CA PRO A 231 4.39 -5.84 -8.74
C PRO A 231 4.00 -6.02 -10.22
N ALA A 232 4.15 -4.99 -11.06
CA ALA A 232 3.88 -5.07 -12.49
C ALA A 232 5.10 -5.50 -13.32
N ARG A 233 6.27 -5.60 -12.70
CA ARG A 233 7.53 -5.85 -13.40
C ARG A 233 8.06 -7.23 -13.09
N ILE A 234 8.53 -7.89 -14.11
CA ILE A 234 9.32 -9.12 -14.02
C ILE A 234 10.75 -8.72 -14.37
N ASP A 235 11.70 -9.11 -13.55
CA ASP A 235 13.13 -8.84 -13.77
C ASP A 235 13.41 -7.30 -13.87
N SER A 236 12.90 -6.50 -12.91
CA SER A 236 13.23 -5.09 -12.80
C SER A 236 14.59 -4.92 -12.12
N HIS A 237 15.55 -4.37 -12.86
CA HIS A 237 16.91 -4.15 -12.37
C HIS A 237 17.39 -2.73 -12.71
N PRO A 238 16.85 -1.70 -12.02
CA PRO A 238 17.35 -0.35 -12.20
C PRO A 238 18.83 -0.28 -11.75
N ASP A 239 19.68 0.27 -12.61
CA ASP A 239 21.10 0.48 -12.29
C ASP A 239 21.26 1.80 -11.53
N VAL A 240 21.51 1.70 -10.23
CA VAL A 240 21.67 2.88 -9.35
C VAL A 240 23.05 2.84 -8.69
N PRO A 241 23.98 3.69 -9.15
CA PRO A 241 25.32 3.76 -8.55
C PRO A 241 25.27 4.12 -7.07
N GLY A 242 26.11 3.45 -6.27
CA GLY A 242 26.29 3.76 -4.85
C GLY A 242 25.17 3.27 -3.92
N VAL A 243 24.31 2.36 -4.38
CA VAL A 243 23.32 1.68 -3.53
C VAL A 243 23.48 0.17 -3.61
N HIS A 244 23.03 -0.51 -2.56
CA HIS A 244 22.84 -1.97 -2.58
C HIS A 244 21.38 -2.27 -2.89
N LEU A 245 21.05 -2.50 -4.17
CA LEU A 245 19.72 -2.83 -4.60
C LEU A 245 19.41 -4.32 -4.40
N ARG A 246 18.28 -4.62 -3.76
CA ARG A 246 17.71 -5.96 -3.60
C ARG A 246 16.28 -5.93 -4.10
N THR A 247 16.00 -6.68 -5.16
CA THR A 247 14.64 -6.83 -5.67
C THR A 247 13.89 -7.84 -4.82
N LEU A 248 12.72 -7.46 -4.34
CA LEU A 248 11.81 -8.33 -3.62
C LEU A 248 10.78 -8.88 -4.61
N GLU A 249 11.06 -10.07 -5.06
CA GLU A 249 10.15 -10.81 -5.94
C GLU A 249 9.41 -11.87 -5.13
N GLU A 250 8.15 -12.05 -5.45
CA GLU A 250 7.43 -13.24 -5.07
C GLU A 250 7.81 -14.39 -6.00
N ASP A 251 7.69 -15.64 -5.50
CA ASP A 251 7.90 -16.82 -6.33
C ASP A 251 7.21 -16.66 -7.69
N ARG A 252 7.94 -16.96 -8.78
CA ARG A 252 7.48 -16.83 -10.16
C ARG A 252 6.19 -17.61 -10.35
N THR A 253 5.07 -16.91 -10.29
CA THR A 253 3.77 -17.50 -10.58
C THR A 253 3.51 -17.43 -12.08
N ALA A 254 2.70 -18.37 -12.59
CA ALA A 254 2.27 -18.36 -13.99
C ALA A 254 1.37 -17.15 -14.33
N VAL A 255 0.83 -16.46 -13.32
CA VAL A 255 -0.09 -15.33 -13.47
C VAL A 255 0.71 -14.02 -13.52
N ARG A 256 0.74 -13.41 -14.71
CA ARG A 256 1.40 -12.12 -14.97
C ARG A 256 0.43 -10.94 -14.81
N ASP A 257 -0.13 -10.78 -13.63
CA ASP A 257 -1.10 -9.73 -13.34
C ASP A 257 -0.61 -8.95 -12.11
N CYS A 258 -0.37 -7.66 -12.27
CA CYS A 258 0.04 -6.76 -11.19
C CYS A 258 -0.90 -6.84 -9.98
N LEU A 259 -2.21 -6.87 -10.24
CA LEU A 259 -3.22 -6.92 -9.17
C LEU A 259 -3.21 -8.27 -8.44
N TYR A 260 -2.87 -9.36 -9.16
CA TYR A 260 -2.63 -10.65 -8.53
C TYR A 260 -1.44 -10.60 -7.57
N VAL A 261 -0.31 -10.06 -8.02
CA VAL A 261 0.88 -9.89 -7.16
C VAL A 261 0.55 -9.04 -5.94
N MET A 262 -0.15 -7.92 -6.13
CA MET A 262 -0.59 -7.08 -5.01
C MET A 262 -1.50 -7.82 -4.02
N SER A 263 -2.35 -8.74 -4.50
CA SER A 263 -3.27 -9.51 -3.64
C SER A 263 -2.54 -10.43 -2.67
N ARG A 264 -1.34 -10.89 -3.04
CA ARG A 264 -0.53 -11.80 -2.23
C ARG A 264 0.07 -11.14 -0.99
N ALA A 265 0.22 -9.83 -1.00
CA ALA A 265 0.72 -9.10 0.16
C ALA A 265 -0.13 -9.23 1.43
N VAL A 266 -1.36 -9.77 1.32
CA VAL A 266 -2.29 -10.02 2.44
C VAL A 266 -2.71 -11.49 2.55
N ALA A 267 -1.96 -12.37 1.86
CA ALA A 267 -2.24 -13.81 1.82
C ALA A 267 -1.82 -14.54 3.12
#